data_2e6aa6486a3df33ef2cd5cf1f10e6c5c
#
_entry.id   2e6aa6486a3df33ef2cd5cf1f10e6c5c
#
_cell.length_a   1.000
_cell.length_b   1.000
_cell.length_c   1.000
_cell.angle_alpha   90.00
_cell.angle_beta   90.00
_cell.angle_gamma   90.00
#
_symmetry.space_group_name_H-M   'P 1'
#
loop_
_entity.id
_entity.type
_entity.pdbx_description
1 polymer ?
#
loop_
_entity_poly.entity_id
_entity_poly.type
_entity_poly.pdbx_seq_one_letter_code
_entity_poly.pdbx_strand_id
1 'polypeptide(L)'
;MDIPKDLVAASAAPLVLSILSEGPTYGYAIIKRVSELSDGELSWTEGLLYPLLHRLERQGHAHAYWANSETGRKRKYYEVTDEGRAALADHQAQWRAVVATLETTWVQARKSLALGANGGVAMA
;
A
#
# COMPACT_ATOMS: atom_id res chain seq x y z
N MET A 1 3.44 -16.37 2.08
CA MET A 1 4.73 -15.64 1.92
C MET A 1 4.82 -14.57 2.99
N ASP A 2 5.96 -14.49 3.66
CA ASP A 2 6.18 -13.47 4.70
C ASP A 2 6.75 -12.21 4.07
N ILE A 3 5.97 -11.14 4.08
CA ILE A 3 6.41 -9.86 3.54
C ILE A 3 7.11 -9.09 4.67
N PRO A 4 8.36 -8.63 4.46
CA PRO A 4 9.09 -7.91 5.50
C PRO A 4 8.37 -6.66 6.00
N LYS A 5 8.58 -6.32 7.26
CA LYS A 5 7.96 -5.16 7.90
C LYS A 5 8.27 -3.86 7.18
N ASP A 6 9.48 -3.74 6.64
CA ASP A 6 9.89 -2.54 5.89
C ASP A 6 9.03 -2.32 4.65
N LEU A 7 8.74 -3.39 3.92
CA LEU A 7 7.90 -3.35 2.72
C LEU A 7 6.46 -3.01 3.10
N VAL A 8 5.95 -3.64 4.16
CA VAL A 8 4.60 -3.35 4.66
C VAL A 8 4.50 -1.89 5.07
N ALA A 9 5.46 -1.39 5.84
CA ALA A 9 5.45 0.01 6.30
C ALA A 9 5.51 0.99 5.13
N ALA A 10 6.39 0.74 4.16
CA ALA A 10 6.54 1.61 3.01
C ALA A 10 5.30 1.66 2.12
N SER A 11 4.58 0.55 1.99
CA SER A 11 3.40 0.45 1.13
C SER A 11 2.10 0.81 1.84
N ALA A 12 2.12 0.99 3.15
CA ALA A 12 0.89 1.14 3.93
C ALA A 12 0.11 2.42 3.60
N ALA A 13 0.78 3.57 3.53
CA ALA A 13 0.10 4.83 3.22
C ALA A 13 -0.54 4.84 1.82
N PRO A 14 0.16 4.46 0.75
CA PRO A 14 -0.49 4.41 -0.56
C PRO A 14 -1.63 3.39 -0.63
N LEU A 15 -1.53 2.25 0.07
CA LEU A 15 -2.62 1.27 0.13
C LEU A 15 -3.86 1.86 0.80
N VAL A 16 -3.71 2.50 1.95
CA VAL A 16 -4.85 3.10 2.66
C VAL A 16 -5.47 4.22 1.82
N LEU A 17 -4.66 5.09 1.24
CA LEU A 17 -5.17 6.17 0.39
C LEU A 17 -5.93 5.62 -0.82
N SER A 18 -5.45 4.53 -1.41
CA SER A 18 -6.14 3.86 -2.52
C SER A 18 -7.50 3.29 -2.09
N ILE A 19 -7.54 2.65 -0.93
CA ILE A 19 -8.78 2.09 -0.39
C ILE A 19 -9.77 3.20 -0.06
N LEU A 20 -9.32 4.29 0.56
CA LEU A 20 -10.17 5.44 0.84
C LEU A 20 -10.69 6.12 -0.43
N SER A 21 -9.97 5.99 -1.54
CA SER A 21 -10.41 6.49 -2.85
C SER A 21 -11.57 5.68 -3.42
N GLU A 22 -11.79 4.46 -2.94
CA GLU A 22 -12.97 3.66 -3.30
C GLU A 22 -14.24 4.19 -2.64
N GLY A 23 -14.11 4.96 -1.56
CA GLY A 23 -15.19 5.53 -0.78
C GLY A 23 -14.86 5.57 0.70
N PRO A 24 -15.64 6.34 1.50
CA PRO A 24 -15.44 6.37 2.94
C PRO A 24 -15.57 4.99 3.56
N THR A 25 -14.71 4.69 4.53
CA THR A 25 -14.73 3.40 5.22
C THR A 25 -14.11 3.55 6.62
N TYR A 26 -14.04 2.44 7.34
CA TYR A 26 -13.58 2.41 8.73
C TYR A 26 -12.48 1.36 8.90
N GLY A 27 -11.79 1.41 10.05
CA GLY A 27 -10.57 0.63 10.26
C GLY A 27 -10.67 -0.85 9.98
N TYR A 28 -11.68 -1.52 10.55
CA TYR A 28 -11.85 -2.96 10.34
C TYR A 28 -12.06 -3.31 8.85
N ALA A 29 -12.87 -2.50 8.15
CA ALA A 29 -13.11 -2.72 6.73
C ALA A 29 -11.84 -2.50 5.89
N ILE A 30 -10.98 -1.57 6.30
CA ILE A 30 -9.69 -1.35 5.63
C ILE A 30 -8.81 -2.59 5.78
N ILE A 31 -8.68 -3.14 6.99
CA ILE A 31 -7.90 -4.35 7.25
C ILE A 31 -8.41 -5.51 6.39
N LYS A 32 -9.70 -5.69 6.36
CA LYS A 32 -10.35 -6.73 5.55
C LYS A 32 -10.07 -6.52 4.06
N ARG A 33 -10.17 -5.27 3.58
CA ARG A 33 -9.93 -4.95 2.18
C ARG A 33 -8.48 -5.22 1.77
N VAL A 34 -7.52 -4.89 2.62
CA VAL A 34 -6.11 -5.19 2.38
C VAL A 34 -5.89 -6.70 2.23
N SER A 35 -6.50 -7.50 3.10
CA SER A 35 -6.41 -8.95 2.99
C SER A 35 -7.02 -9.45 1.69
N GLU A 36 -8.19 -8.96 1.31
CA GLU A 36 -8.86 -9.34 0.05
C GLU A 36 -7.99 -8.99 -1.17
N LEU A 37 -7.48 -7.76 -1.23
CA LEU A 37 -6.67 -7.29 -2.35
C LEU A 37 -5.36 -8.07 -2.52
N SER A 38 -4.83 -8.60 -1.44
CA SER A 38 -3.55 -9.32 -1.42
C SER A 38 -3.71 -10.84 -1.38
N ASP A 39 -4.92 -11.36 -1.54
CA ASP A 39 -5.22 -12.80 -1.38
C ASP A 39 -4.67 -13.35 -0.05
N GLY A 40 -4.82 -12.57 1.02
CA GLY A 40 -4.37 -12.94 2.36
C GLY A 40 -2.89 -12.77 2.64
N GLU A 41 -2.10 -12.32 1.66
CA GLU A 41 -0.66 -12.12 1.85
C GLU A 41 -0.34 -10.97 2.80
N LEU A 42 -1.22 -9.96 2.87
CA LEU A 42 -1.10 -8.84 3.80
C LEU A 42 -2.16 -8.95 4.88
N SER A 43 -1.72 -9.25 6.09
CA SER A 43 -2.58 -9.41 7.24
C SER A 43 -2.25 -8.32 8.25
N TRP A 44 -2.89 -7.18 8.11
CA TRP A 44 -2.63 -6.01 8.95
C TRP A 44 -3.31 -6.13 10.30
N THR A 45 -2.69 -5.52 11.31
CA THR A 45 -3.26 -5.39 12.65
C THR A 45 -3.76 -3.97 12.86
N GLU A 46 -4.60 -3.81 13.89
CA GLU A 46 -5.02 -2.48 14.33
C GLU A 46 -3.82 -1.63 14.78
N GLY A 47 -2.81 -2.27 15.38
CA GLY A 47 -1.59 -1.59 15.81
C GLY A 47 -0.78 -1.00 14.67
N LEU A 48 -0.87 -1.58 13.47
CA LEU A 48 -0.28 -1.00 12.28
C LEU A 48 -1.15 0.11 11.71
N LEU A 49 -2.46 -0.13 11.63
CA LEU A 49 -3.38 0.73 10.88
C LEU A 49 -3.69 2.06 11.58
N TYR A 50 -4.06 2.02 12.87
CA TYR A 50 -4.56 3.23 13.53
C TYR A 50 -3.52 4.35 13.65
N PRO A 51 -2.24 4.09 13.97
CA PRO A 51 -1.23 5.15 13.91
C PRO A 51 -1.09 5.78 12.53
N LEU A 52 -1.23 4.96 11.48
CA LEU A 52 -1.19 5.44 10.10
C LEU A 52 -2.38 6.34 9.79
N LEU A 53 -3.59 5.92 10.15
CA LEU A 53 -4.80 6.73 9.95
C LEU A 53 -4.70 8.08 10.66
N HIS A 54 -4.19 8.08 11.90
CA HIS A 54 -3.99 9.32 12.65
C HIS A 54 -2.97 10.23 11.97
N ARG A 55 -1.90 9.64 11.41
CA ARG A 55 -0.90 10.42 10.67
C ARG A 55 -1.48 11.03 9.41
N LEU A 56 -2.26 10.26 8.64
CA LEU A 56 -2.91 10.77 7.44
C LEU A 56 -3.89 11.90 7.76
N GLU A 57 -4.59 11.76 8.86
CA GLU A 57 -5.51 12.81 9.34
C GLU A 57 -4.73 14.08 9.71
N ARG A 58 -3.63 13.95 10.45
CA ARG A 58 -2.77 15.10 10.82
C ARG A 58 -2.16 15.78 9.60
N GLN A 59 -1.82 15.00 8.57
CA GLN A 59 -1.27 15.53 7.31
C GLN A 59 -2.33 16.18 6.42
N GLY A 60 -3.61 16.07 6.79
CA GLY A 60 -4.69 16.57 5.96
C GLY A 60 -5.02 15.69 4.77
N HIS A 61 -4.50 14.46 4.73
CA HIS A 61 -4.73 13.51 3.63
C HIS A 61 -6.00 12.70 3.81
N ALA A 62 -6.51 12.59 5.02
CA ALA A 62 -7.75 11.93 5.36
C ALA A 62 -8.56 12.78 6.32
N HIS A 63 -9.86 12.72 6.18
CA HIS A 63 -10.82 13.36 7.09
C HIS A 63 -11.57 12.27 7.84
N ALA A 64 -11.64 12.40 9.16
CA ALA A 64 -12.34 11.45 10.01
C ALA A 64 -13.63 12.04 10.53
N TYR A 65 -14.67 11.22 10.61
CA TYR A 65 -15.95 11.63 11.15
C TYR A 65 -16.68 10.42 11.74
N TRP A 66 -17.60 10.68 12.66
CA TRP A 66 -18.41 9.64 13.27
C TRP A 66 -19.74 9.54 12.53
N ALA A 67 -20.17 8.31 12.27
CA ALA A 67 -21.47 8.04 11.65
C ALA A 67 -22.02 6.71 12.16
N ASN A 68 -23.32 6.53 12.02
CA ASN A 68 -23.96 5.27 12.35
C ASN A 68 -23.76 4.28 11.20
N SER A 69 -23.37 3.05 11.55
CA SER A 69 -23.33 1.95 10.59
C SER A 69 -24.77 1.47 10.30
N GLU A 70 -24.91 0.57 9.33
CA GLU A 70 -26.18 -0.06 8.99
C GLU A 70 -26.85 -0.74 10.19
N THR A 71 -26.06 -1.22 11.15
CA THR A 71 -26.57 -1.85 12.36
C THR A 71 -26.87 -0.84 13.47
N GLY A 72 -26.75 0.47 13.21
CA GLY A 72 -26.99 1.53 14.20
C GLY A 72 -25.83 1.81 15.13
N ARG A 73 -24.70 1.08 15.01
CA ARG A 73 -23.52 1.29 15.84
C ARG A 73 -22.73 2.48 15.32
N LYS A 74 -22.30 3.38 16.22
CA LYS A 74 -21.40 4.47 15.86
C LYS A 74 -20.03 3.95 15.49
N ARG A 75 -19.52 4.42 14.32
CA ARG A 75 -18.19 4.08 13.84
C ARG A 75 -17.47 5.33 13.38
N LYS A 76 -16.17 5.33 13.54
CA LYS A 76 -15.31 6.39 13.01
C LYS A 76 -14.95 6.04 11.57
N TYR A 77 -15.46 6.85 10.65
CA TYR A 77 -15.20 6.73 9.22
C TYR A 77 -14.06 7.66 8.81
N TYR A 78 -13.37 7.26 7.76
CA TYR A 78 -12.32 8.04 7.14
C TYR A 78 -12.64 8.19 5.67
N GLU A 79 -12.34 9.36 5.13
CA GLU A 79 -12.45 9.61 3.70
C GLU A 79 -11.20 10.33 3.21
N VAL A 80 -10.83 10.11 1.95
CA VAL A 80 -9.67 10.77 1.36
C VAL A 80 -10.03 12.23 1.06
N THR A 81 -9.08 13.14 1.30
CA THR A 81 -9.21 14.55 0.94
C THR A 81 -8.61 14.80 -0.44
N ASP A 82 -8.80 16.00 -0.98
CA ASP A 82 -8.13 16.39 -2.24
C ASP A 82 -6.61 16.34 -2.09
N GLU A 83 -6.09 16.78 -0.94
CA GLU A 83 -4.66 16.68 -0.63
C GLU A 83 -4.21 15.22 -0.53
N GLY A 84 -5.08 14.35 -0.01
CA GLY A 84 -4.82 12.91 0.04
C GLY A 84 -4.77 12.28 -1.33
N ARG A 85 -5.63 12.71 -2.26
CA ARG A 85 -5.59 12.24 -3.65
C ARG A 85 -4.32 12.68 -4.36
N ALA A 86 -3.87 13.91 -4.12
CA ALA A 86 -2.61 14.41 -4.66
C ALA A 86 -1.42 13.61 -4.11
N ALA A 87 -1.41 13.35 -2.80
CA ALA A 87 -0.39 12.51 -2.17
C ALA A 87 -0.38 11.10 -2.76
N LEU A 88 -1.55 10.52 -3.01
CA LEU A 88 -1.66 9.20 -3.63
C LEU A 88 -1.05 9.19 -5.02
N ALA A 89 -1.31 10.22 -5.83
CA ALA A 89 -0.72 10.32 -7.17
C ALA A 89 0.82 10.33 -7.10
N ASP A 90 1.38 11.06 -6.13
CA ASP A 90 2.84 11.07 -5.91
C ASP A 90 3.36 9.70 -5.51
N HIS A 91 2.68 9.02 -4.57
CA HIS A 91 3.03 7.65 -4.17
C HIS A 91 3.01 6.70 -5.36
N GLN A 92 1.97 6.79 -6.20
CA GLN A 92 1.85 5.93 -7.38
C GLN A 92 3.01 6.12 -8.34
N ALA A 93 3.39 7.37 -8.60
CA ALA A 93 4.52 7.67 -9.48
C ALA A 93 5.83 7.12 -8.92
N GLN A 94 6.06 7.31 -7.62
CA GLN A 94 7.26 6.84 -6.93
C GLN A 94 7.35 5.30 -6.95
N TRP A 95 6.26 4.62 -6.62
CA TRP A 95 6.23 3.15 -6.62
C TRP A 95 6.40 2.57 -8.01
N ARG A 96 5.78 3.16 -9.03
CA ARG A 96 5.96 2.71 -10.41
C ARG A 96 7.42 2.84 -10.85
N ALA A 97 8.09 3.93 -10.48
CA ALA A 97 9.50 4.12 -10.79
C ALA A 97 10.38 3.07 -10.12
N VAL A 98 10.15 2.80 -8.83
CA VAL A 98 10.91 1.78 -8.08
C VAL A 98 10.67 0.39 -8.66
N VAL A 99 9.41 0.01 -8.85
CA VAL A 99 9.04 -1.30 -9.38
C VAL A 99 9.60 -1.49 -10.79
N ALA A 100 9.49 -0.49 -11.66
CA ALA A 100 10.02 -0.56 -13.01
C ALA A 100 11.55 -0.76 -13.00
N THR A 101 12.25 -0.08 -12.10
CA THR A 101 13.70 -0.25 -11.92
C THR A 101 14.06 -1.66 -11.48
N LEU A 102 13.35 -2.19 -10.48
CA LEU A 102 13.54 -3.54 -10.01
C LEU A 102 13.29 -4.56 -11.11
N GLU A 103 12.19 -4.41 -11.85
CA GLU A 103 11.85 -5.33 -12.94
C GLU A 103 12.90 -5.31 -14.04
N THR A 104 13.41 -4.13 -14.39
CA THR A 104 14.52 -3.99 -15.36
C THR A 104 15.75 -4.76 -14.87
N THR A 105 16.10 -4.60 -13.61
CA THR A 105 17.23 -5.30 -12.99
C THR A 105 17.04 -6.81 -13.05
N TRP A 106 15.85 -7.28 -12.74
CA TRP A 106 15.53 -8.72 -12.74
C TRP A 106 15.59 -9.32 -14.15
N VAL A 107 15.11 -8.58 -15.15
CA VAL A 107 15.24 -9.01 -16.56
C VAL A 107 16.72 -9.10 -16.96
N GLN A 108 17.55 -8.11 -16.61
CA GLN A 108 18.98 -8.13 -16.90
C GLN A 108 19.68 -9.29 -16.19
N ALA A 109 19.32 -9.57 -14.95
CA ALA A 109 19.86 -10.70 -14.20
C ALA A 109 19.56 -12.04 -14.87
N ARG A 110 18.32 -12.23 -15.36
CA ARG A 110 17.94 -13.43 -16.10
C ARG A 110 18.73 -13.57 -17.38
N LYS A 111 18.96 -12.49 -18.13
CA LYS A 111 19.77 -12.49 -19.36
C LYS A 111 21.21 -12.88 -19.05
N SER A 112 21.79 -12.32 -17.99
CA SER A 112 23.16 -12.64 -17.57
C SER A 112 23.29 -14.12 -17.18
N LEU A 113 22.32 -14.68 -16.48
CA LEU A 113 22.29 -16.10 -16.10
C LEU A 113 22.22 -16.99 -17.34
N ALA A 114 21.38 -16.62 -18.31
CA ALA A 114 21.27 -17.38 -19.57
C ALA A 114 22.57 -17.37 -20.36
N LEU A 115 23.24 -16.23 -20.44
CA LEU A 115 24.57 -16.12 -21.10
C LEU A 115 25.63 -16.90 -20.35
N GLY A 116 25.63 -16.86 -19.02
CA GLY A 116 26.55 -17.63 -18.19
C GLY A 116 26.36 -19.13 -18.36
N ALA A 117 25.13 -19.61 -18.51
CA ALA A 117 24.81 -21.00 -18.76
C ALA A 117 25.35 -21.49 -20.11
N ASN A 118 25.59 -20.60 -21.07
CA ASN A 118 26.19 -20.90 -22.35
C ASN A 118 27.73 -20.77 -22.37
N GLY A 119 28.35 -20.76 -21.20
CA GLY A 119 29.80 -20.68 -21.07
C GLY A 119 30.36 -19.28 -21.10
N GLY A 120 29.52 -18.27 -21.28
CA GLY A 120 29.94 -16.88 -21.17
C GLY A 120 30.05 -16.48 -19.69
N VAL A 121 31.11 -15.77 -19.35
CA VAL A 121 31.25 -15.23 -17.99
C VAL A 121 30.68 -13.82 -18.00
N ALA A 122 29.74 -13.58 -17.11
CA ALA A 122 29.20 -12.24 -16.93
C ALA A 122 30.27 -11.38 -16.27
N MET A 123 30.66 -10.34 -16.93
CA MET A 123 31.60 -9.37 -16.40
C MET A 123 30.85 -8.19 -15.83
N ALA A 124 31.27 -7.78 -14.68
CA ALA A 124 30.70 -6.63 -14.02
C ALA A 124 30.92 -5.35 -14.83
#